data_edfeb22ccbcecd29e7c02c9369f1da27
#
_entry.id   edfeb22ccbcecd29e7c02c9369f1da27
#
_cell.length_a   1.000
_cell.length_b   1.000
_cell.length_c   1.000
_cell.angle_alpha   90.00
_cell.angle_beta   90.00
_cell.angle_gamma   90.00
#
_symmetry.space_group_name_H-M   'P 1'
#
loop_
_entity.id
_entity.type
_entity.pdbx_description
1 polymer ?
#
loop_
_entity_poly.entity_id
_entity_poly.type
_entity_poly.pdbx_seq_one_letter_code
_entity_poly.pdbx_strand_id
1 'polypeptide(L)'
;KEYRRQRQMCIRDSNKEKPEFVGLNDEFISASRLDNLNSCSALVSAIIDSDRADGMNLIALFDHEEIGSRSKQGAGSILLHDMLVRILTECGLEKEVWNRLYNSIILSVDVAHGLHPNYAGKMDLTNKPVLGKGFCIKEACSQSYATDCGAVAVIQQICEKDQIPYQKFVNRSDLAGGGTLGSIASALLPVKTVDIGIPLLAMHSARELMAAADQQALKDLVSAYFG
;
A
#
# COMPACT_ATOMS: atom_id res chain seq x y z
N LYS A 1 29.91 3.20 -6.32
CA LYS A 1 28.72 3.65 -7.12
C LYS A 1 28.35 2.63 -8.21
N GLU A 2 29.29 2.05 -8.94
CA GLU A 2 29.02 1.02 -9.96
C GLU A 2 28.44 -0.26 -9.36
N TYR A 3 28.95 -0.70 -8.23
CA TYR A 3 28.50 -1.92 -7.56
C TYR A 3 27.02 -1.84 -7.09
N ARG A 4 26.53 -0.65 -6.70
CA ARG A 4 25.11 -0.43 -6.39
C ARG A 4 24.24 -0.42 -7.65
N ARG A 5 24.73 0.09 -8.77
CA ARG A 5 24.01 0.06 -10.05
C ARG A 5 23.88 -1.36 -10.60
N GLN A 6 24.91 -2.19 -10.46
CA GLN A 6 24.83 -3.61 -10.85
C GLN A 6 23.84 -4.40 -10.00
N ARG A 7 23.74 -4.12 -8.69
CA ARG A 7 22.73 -4.75 -7.83
C ARG A 7 21.30 -4.35 -8.23
N GLN A 8 21.07 -3.14 -8.66
CA GLN A 8 19.77 -2.70 -9.19
C GLN A 8 19.44 -3.31 -10.55
N MET A 9 20.43 -3.78 -11.30
CA MET A 9 20.19 -4.49 -12.56
C MET A 9 19.95 -5.99 -12.38
N CYS A 10 20.36 -6.59 -11.26
CA CYS A 10 20.07 -7.97 -10.88
C CYS A 10 18.76 -8.10 -10.09
N ILE A 11 17.68 -7.52 -10.60
CA ILE A 11 16.35 -7.49 -9.99
C ILE A 11 15.77 -8.90 -9.75
N ARG A 12 16.39 -9.94 -10.30
CA ARG A 12 15.92 -11.32 -10.22
C ARG A 12 16.60 -12.13 -9.12
N ASP A 13 17.63 -11.62 -8.50
CA ASP A 13 18.27 -12.29 -7.37
C ASP A 13 17.40 -12.11 -6.13
N SER A 14 17.00 -13.21 -5.54
CA SER A 14 16.19 -13.21 -4.33
C SER A 14 16.81 -14.07 -3.24
N ASN A 15 16.60 -13.67 -1.99
CA ASN A 15 16.92 -14.49 -0.86
C ASN A 15 16.10 -15.80 -0.91
N LYS A 16 16.79 -16.95 -0.75
CA LYS A 16 16.16 -18.28 -0.75
C LYS A 16 15.71 -18.73 0.65
N GLU A 17 16.01 -17.96 1.68
CA GLU A 17 15.58 -18.31 3.04
C GLU A 17 14.05 -18.29 3.11
N LYS A 18 13.52 -19.28 3.81
CA LYS A 18 12.07 -19.39 4.01
C LYS A 18 11.59 -18.29 4.95
N PRO A 19 10.36 -17.81 4.76
CA PRO A 19 9.69 -17.00 5.77
C PRO A 19 9.59 -17.76 7.08
N GLU A 20 9.74 -17.05 8.18
CA GLU A 20 9.67 -17.61 9.52
C GLU A 20 8.87 -16.70 10.44
N PHE A 21 8.12 -17.31 11.33
CA PHE A 21 7.60 -16.61 12.49
C PHE A 21 8.74 -16.44 13.51
N VAL A 22 8.83 -15.27 14.11
CA VAL A 22 9.86 -14.94 15.10
C VAL A 22 9.25 -14.16 16.26
N GLY A 23 9.95 -14.15 17.39
CA GLY A 23 9.47 -13.59 18.65
C GLY A 23 9.20 -14.68 19.68
N LEU A 24 8.88 -14.29 20.90
CA LEU A 24 8.60 -15.25 21.99
C LEU A 24 7.26 -15.98 21.79
N ASN A 25 6.33 -15.35 21.06
CA ASN A 25 4.98 -15.85 20.80
C ASN A 25 4.66 -15.86 19.30
N ASP A 26 5.68 -15.97 18.44
CA ASP A 26 5.51 -15.93 16.98
C ASP A 26 4.79 -14.67 16.47
N GLU A 27 4.97 -13.56 17.17
CA GLU A 27 4.26 -12.30 16.91
C GLU A 27 4.74 -11.55 15.67
N PHE A 28 5.92 -11.90 15.15
CA PHE A 28 6.48 -11.28 13.96
C PHE A 28 6.68 -12.28 12.82
N ILE A 29 6.69 -11.76 11.61
CA ILE A 29 7.06 -12.48 10.38
C ILE A 29 8.35 -11.87 9.85
N SER A 30 9.35 -12.72 9.67
CA SER A 30 10.60 -12.35 9.03
C SER A 30 10.74 -13.05 7.70
N ALA A 31 10.81 -12.25 6.61
CA ALA A 31 10.88 -12.75 5.25
C ALA A 31 11.55 -11.74 4.31
N SER A 32 11.95 -12.19 3.13
CA SER A 32 12.31 -11.29 2.05
C SER A 32 11.06 -10.78 1.33
N ARG A 33 11.11 -9.57 0.80
CA ARG A 33 10.06 -9.00 -0.07
C ARG A 33 8.68 -8.90 0.59
N LEU A 34 8.64 -8.67 1.91
CA LEU A 34 7.42 -8.25 2.57
C LEU A 34 6.91 -6.96 1.92
N ASP A 35 7.81 -6.08 1.57
CA ASP A 35 7.63 -5.01 0.61
C ASP A 35 7.70 -5.58 -0.83
N ASN A 36 6.57 -5.66 -1.56
CA ASN A 36 5.20 -5.35 -1.13
C ASN A 36 4.28 -6.58 -1.31
N LEU A 37 4.84 -7.81 -1.18
CA LEU A 37 4.06 -9.05 -1.34
C LEU A 37 3.02 -9.24 -0.23
N ASN A 38 3.23 -8.64 0.93
CA ASN A 38 2.26 -8.64 2.01
C ASN A 38 0.95 -7.94 1.59
N SER A 39 1.05 -6.76 0.98
CA SER A 39 -0.09 -6.00 0.46
C SER A 39 -0.76 -6.74 -0.70
N CYS A 40 0.03 -7.28 -1.63
CA CYS A 40 -0.49 -8.11 -2.72
C CYS A 40 -1.31 -9.30 -2.19
N SER A 41 -0.81 -9.97 -1.15
CA SER A 41 -1.50 -11.09 -0.51
C SER A 41 -2.84 -10.67 0.12
N ALA A 42 -2.88 -9.53 0.83
CA ALA A 42 -4.10 -9.00 1.42
C ALA A 42 -5.14 -8.65 0.35
N LEU A 43 -4.71 -7.94 -0.71
CA LEU A 43 -5.57 -7.54 -1.83
C LEU A 43 -6.16 -8.75 -2.57
N VAL A 44 -5.31 -9.74 -2.92
CA VAL A 44 -5.76 -10.94 -3.64
C VAL A 44 -6.72 -11.77 -2.79
N SER A 45 -6.45 -11.94 -1.48
CA SER A 45 -7.37 -12.64 -0.59
C SER A 45 -8.73 -11.93 -0.53
N ALA A 46 -8.73 -10.61 -0.34
CA ALA A 46 -9.96 -9.85 -0.18
C ALA A 46 -10.82 -9.83 -1.46
N ILE A 47 -10.22 -9.76 -2.65
CA ILE A 47 -11.01 -9.77 -3.88
C ILE A 47 -11.60 -11.14 -4.21
N ILE A 48 -10.92 -12.22 -3.82
CA ILE A 48 -11.46 -13.59 -3.97
C ILE A 48 -12.69 -13.78 -3.08
N ASP A 49 -12.66 -13.25 -1.87
CA ASP A 49 -13.72 -13.37 -0.88
C ASP A 49 -14.81 -12.29 -1.03
N SER A 50 -14.67 -11.36 -1.97
CA SER A 50 -15.58 -10.23 -2.18
C SER A 50 -16.89 -10.69 -2.83
N ASP A 51 -18.02 -10.26 -2.26
CA ASP A 51 -19.39 -10.49 -2.76
C ASP A 51 -20.15 -9.16 -2.86
N ARG A 52 -19.60 -8.20 -3.63
CA ARG A 52 -20.17 -6.87 -3.77
C ARG A 52 -21.39 -6.86 -4.67
N ALA A 53 -22.51 -6.43 -4.14
CA ALA A 53 -23.79 -6.37 -4.86
C ALA A 53 -23.85 -5.19 -5.86
N ASP A 54 -23.25 -4.05 -5.51
CA ASP A 54 -23.27 -2.82 -6.30
C ASP A 54 -21.87 -2.30 -6.60
N GLY A 55 -21.61 -1.96 -7.88
CA GLY A 55 -20.33 -1.44 -8.31
C GLY A 55 -19.36 -2.54 -8.71
N MET A 56 -18.07 -2.22 -8.73
CA MET A 56 -17.01 -3.12 -9.14
C MET A 56 -15.80 -2.94 -8.23
N ASN A 57 -15.30 -4.05 -7.70
CA ASN A 57 -13.99 -4.10 -7.07
C ASN A 57 -12.93 -4.48 -8.11
N LEU A 58 -11.81 -3.78 -8.08
CA LEU A 58 -10.69 -4.03 -8.98
C LEU A 58 -9.39 -3.92 -8.18
N ILE A 59 -8.48 -4.86 -8.39
CA ILE A 59 -7.10 -4.75 -7.91
C ILE A 59 -6.16 -4.56 -9.10
N ALA A 60 -5.16 -3.71 -8.94
CA ALA A 60 -4.08 -3.51 -9.90
C ALA A 60 -2.75 -3.73 -9.20
N LEU A 61 -2.01 -4.74 -9.64
CA LEU A 61 -0.67 -5.05 -9.14
C LEU A 61 0.33 -4.57 -10.19
N PHE A 62 1.09 -3.55 -9.85
CA PHE A 62 2.04 -2.91 -10.76
C PHE A 62 3.43 -3.52 -10.65
N ASP A 63 4.18 -3.43 -11.74
CA ASP A 63 5.60 -3.73 -11.79
C ASP A 63 6.43 -2.43 -11.71
N HIS A 64 7.71 -2.55 -11.44
CA HIS A 64 8.68 -1.45 -11.46
C HIS A 64 8.42 -0.31 -10.45
N GLU A 65 7.76 -0.61 -9.32
CA GLU A 65 7.55 0.39 -8.28
C GLU A 65 8.89 0.92 -7.76
N GLU A 66 9.81 0.03 -7.37
CA GLU A 66 11.11 0.30 -6.76
C GLU A 66 12.09 1.11 -7.65
N ILE A 67 11.79 1.21 -8.92
CA ILE A 67 12.58 2.01 -9.89
C ILE A 67 11.82 3.22 -10.39
N GLY A 68 10.72 3.61 -9.72
CA GLY A 68 9.99 4.85 -9.90
C GLY A 68 8.76 4.77 -10.77
N SER A 69 8.20 3.58 -11.01
CA SER A 69 6.91 3.36 -11.70
C SER A 69 6.79 3.90 -13.13
N ARG A 70 7.90 4.40 -13.73
CA ARG A 70 7.91 5.07 -15.04
C ARG A 70 8.16 4.09 -16.19
N SER A 71 7.33 3.08 -16.28
CA SER A 71 7.37 2.08 -17.36
C SER A 71 5.96 1.78 -17.86
N LYS A 72 5.83 1.06 -18.97
CA LYS A 72 4.52 0.68 -19.51
C LYS A 72 3.69 -0.20 -18.56
N GLN A 73 4.31 -0.93 -17.65
CA GLN A 73 3.67 -1.79 -16.65
C GLN A 73 3.70 -1.21 -15.23
N GLY A 74 4.26 -0.02 -15.05
CA GLY A 74 4.28 0.69 -13.77
C GLY A 74 3.05 1.58 -13.59
N ALA A 75 2.85 2.06 -12.36
CA ALA A 75 1.72 2.92 -12.00
C ALA A 75 1.71 4.28 -12.75
N GLY A 76 2.84 4.70 -13.31
CA GLY A 76 2.97 5.90 -14.12
C GLY A 76 2.57 5.73 -15.58
N SER A 77 2.04 4.57 -15.99
CA SER A 77 1.50 4.38 -17.32
C SER A 77 0.00 4.69 -17.38
N ILE A 78 -0.50 4.97 -18.58
CA ILE A 78 -1.94 5.19 -18.83
C ILE A 78 -2.74 3.87 -18.78
N LEU A 79 -2.08 2.72 -18.61
CA LEU A 79 -2.68 1.39 -18.73
C LEU A 79 -3.87 1.17 -17.82
N LEU A 80 -3.77 1.58 -16.53
CA LEU A 80 -4.87 1.42 -15.58
C LEU A 80 -6.10 2.22 -16.03
N HIS A 81 -5.90 3.47 -16.43
CA HIS A 81 -6.96 4.32 -16.97
C HIS A 81 -7.64 3.68 -18.17
N ASP A 82 -6.87 3.26 -19.17
CA ASP A 82 -7.40 2.68 -20.40
C ASP A 82 -8.14 1.37 -20.14
N MET A 83 -7.64 0.55 -19.23
CA MET A 83 -8.33 -0.70 -18.84
C MET A 83 -9.66 -0.43 -18.15
N LEU A 84 -9.73 0.55 -17.24
CA LEU A 84 -10.98 0.93 -16.57
C LEU A 84 -12.01 1.47 -17.57
N VAL A 85 -11.60 2.36 -18.48
CA VAL A 85 -12.47 2.89 -19.53
C VAL A 85 -13.01 1.75 -20.39
N ARG A 86 -12.17 0.81 -20.82
CA ARG A 86 -12.60 -0.33 -21.62
C ARG A 86 -13.56 -1.24 -20.87
N ILE A 87 -13.28 -1.59 -19.62
CA ILE A 87 -14.16 -2.43 -18.80
C ILE A 87 -15.55 -1.78 -18.68
N LEU A 88 -15.60 -0.49 -18.31
CA LEU A 88 -16.86 0.23 -18.18
C LEU A 88 -17.62 0.32 -19.49
N THR A 89 -16.92 0.51 -20.61
CA THR A 89 -17.53 0.53 -21.94
C THR A 89 -18.12 -0.83 -22.32
N GLU A 90 -17.39 -1.93 -22.11
CA GLU A 90 -17.88 -3.28 -22.36
C GLU A 90 -19.06 -3.67 -21.44
N CYS A 91 -19.17 -3.04 -20.26
CA CYS A 91 -20.34 -3.15 -19.39
C CYS A 91 -21.53 -2.29 -19.85
N GLY A 92 -21.45 -1.58 -20.96
CA GLY A 92 -22.51 -0.69 -21.47
C GLY A 92 -22.63 0.64 -20.71
N LEU A 93 -21.57 1.06 -20.02
CA LEU A 93 -21.51 2.26 -19.16
C LEU A 93 -20.71 3.40 -19.80
N GLU A 94 -20.54 3.42 -21.13
CA GLU A 94 -19.70 4.38 -21.85
C GLU A 94 -20.07 5.84 -21.60
N LYS A 95 -21.35 6.13 -21.35
CA LYS A 95 -21.84 7.48 -21.03
C LYS A 95 -21.63 7.89 -19.58
N GLU A 96 -21.34 6.92 -18.71
CA GLU A 96 -21.19 7.12 -17.27
C GLU A 96 -19.74 6.97 -16.79
N VAL A 97 -18.80 6.65 -17.67
CA VAL A 97 -17.40 6.32 -17.32
C VAL A 97 -16.83 7.34 -16.33
N TRP A 98 -16.87 8.61 -16.65
CA TRP A 98 -16.29 9.66 -15.80
C TRP A 98 -17.03 9.82 -14.47
N ASN A 99 -18.37 9.73 -14.51
CA ASN A 99 -19.16 9.80 -13.29
C ASN A 99 -18.83 8.63 -12.35
N ARG A 100 -18.68 7.43 -12.88
CA ARG A 100 -18.29 6.23 -12.10
C ARG A 100 -16.88 6.36 -11.54
N LEU A 101 -15.92 6.80 -12.35
CA LEU A 101 -14.54 6.97 -11.91
C LEU A 101 -14.44 8.03 -10.80
N TYR A 102 -15.03 9.21 -10.96
CA TYR A 102 -14.97 10.26 -9.93
C TYR A 102 -15.72 9.94 -8.64
N ASN A 103 -16.66 9.01 -8.68
CA ASN A 103 -17.33 8.48 -7.49
C ASN A 103 -16.65 7.25 -6.89
N SER A 104 -15.52 6.82 -7.44
CA SER A 104 -14.71 5.73 -6.92
C SER A 104 -13.71 6.22 -5.88
N ILE A 105 -13.08 5.28 -5.19
CA ILE A 105 -11.98 5.53 -4.25
C ILE A 105 -10.85 4.57 -4.59
N ILE A 106 -9.63 5.08 -4.62
CA ILE A 106 -8.41 4.28 -4.77
C ILE A 106 -7.79 4.04 -3.39
N LEU A 107 -7.58 2.78 -3.08
CA LEU A 107 -6.77 2.35 -1.97
C LEU A 107 -5.37 2.03 -2.50
N SER A 108 -4.41 2.89 -2.23
CA SER A 108 -3.00 2.66 -2.56
C SER A 108 -2.35 1.92 -1.40
N VAL A 109 -1.99 0.67 -1.63
CA VAL A 109 -1.55 -0.23 -0.56
C VAL A 109 -0.08 -0.56 -0.72
N ASP A 110 0.72 0.01 0.17
CA ASP A 110 2.17 -0.15 0.21
C ASP A 110 2.65 -0.06 1.65
N VAL A 111 3.84 -0.57 1.95
CA VAL A 111 4.37 -0.62 3.31
C VAL A 111 4.73 0.76 3.88
N ALA A 112 4.89 0.84 5.18
CA ALA A 112 5.36 2.03 5.89
C ALA A 112 6.60 1.70 6.73
N HIS A 113 7.40 2.71 7.07
CA HIS A 113 8.48 2.53 8.03
C HIS A 113 7.92 2.37 9.45
N GLY A 114 8.27 1.27 10.12
CA GLY A 114 8.03 1.07 11.54
C GLY A 114 9.07 1.80 12.41
N LEU A 115 8.69 2.11 13.64
CA LEU A 115 9.59 2.68 14.64
C LEU A 115 10.72 1.70 14.96
N HIS A 116 11.94 2.05 14.57
CA HIS A 116 13.12 1.28 14.96
C HIS A 116 13.62 1.75 16.32
N PRO A 117 13.77 0.86 17.33
CA PRO A 117 14.11 1.25 18.70
C PRO A 117 15.39 2.10 18.81
N ASN A 118 16.42 1.77 18.02
CA ASN A 118 17.70 2.47 18.05
C ASN A 118 17.73 3.76 17.21
N TYR A 119 16.68 4.01 16.39
CA TYR A 119 16.63 5.15 15.45
C TYR A 119 15.33 5.95 15.58
N ALA A 120 14.75 6.01 16.76
CA ALA A 120 13.50 6.73 17.00
C ALA A 120 13.55 8.21 16.57
N GLY A 121 14.73 8.83 16.59
CA GLY A 121 14.93 10.20 16.11
C GLY A 121 14.79 10.39 14.59
N LYS A 122 14.70 9.32 13.78
CA LYS A 122 14.42 9.42 12.34
C LYS A 122 12.92 9.47 12.03
N MET A 123 12.06 9.19 13.00
CA MET A 123 10.62 9.25 12.86
C MET A 123 10.09 10.66 13.15
N ASP A 124 8.88 10.93 12.69
CA ASP A 124 8.13 12.12 13.11
C ASP A 124 8.01 12.18 14.64
N LEU A 125 7.84 13.38 15.19
CA LEU A 125 7.81 13.55 16.66
C LEU A 125 6.60 12.90 17.32
N THR A 126 5.45 12.90 16.64
CA THR A 126 4.16 12.46 17.18
C THR A 126 3.66 11.16 16.53
N ASN A 127 3.91 10.96 15.25
CA ASN A 127 3.43 9.80 14.48
C ASN A 127 4.56 8.76 14.32
N LYS A 128 4.59 7.80 15.23
CA LYS A 128 5.63 6.76 15.32
C LYS A 128 4.99 5.37 15.26
N PRO A 129 4.70 4.85 14.08
CA PRO A 129 4.09 3.54 13.96
C PRO A 129 4.91 2.44 14.63
N VAL A 130 4.25 1.66 15.46
CA VAL A 130 4.83 0.52 16.19
C VAL A 130 4.29 -0.77 15.59
N LEU A 131 5.13 -1.75 15.37
CA LEU A 131 4.74 -3.07 14.90
C LEU A 131 3.75 -3.71 15.88
N GLY A 132 2.68 -4.30 15.35
CA GLY A 132 1.64 -4.94 16.17
C GLY A 132 0.52 -4.00 16.65
N LYS A 133 0.46 -2.76 16.12
CA LYS A 133 -0.58 -1.80 16.45
C LYS A 133 -1.52 -1.46 15.28
N GLY A 134 -1.53 -2.29 14.26
CA GLY A 134 -2.34 -2.13 13.08
C GLY A 134 -1.60 -1.45 11.92
N PHE A 135 -2.27 -1.40 10.77
CA PHE A 135 -1.73 -0.75 9.58
C PHE A 135 -1.63 0.78 9.76
N CYS A 136 -0.95 1.44 8.82
CA CYS A 136 -0.78 2.89 8.82
C CYS A 136 -1.64 3.54 7.73
N ILE A 137 -2.28 4.67 8.06
CA ILE A 137 -2.73 5.66 7.08
C ILE A 137 -1.56 6.62 6.89
N LYS A 138 -1.09 6.78 5.64
CA LYS A 138 0.12 7.54 5.31
C LYS A 138 -0.26 8.94 4.81
N GLU A 139 0.33 9.97 5.40
CA GLU A 139 0.10 11.37 5.06
C GLU A 139 1.43 12.09 4.77
N ALA A 140 1.45 12.97 3.78
CA ALA A 140 2.59 13.82 3.48
C ALA A 140 2.16 15.18 2.91
N CYS A 141 2.62 16.27 3.52
CA CYS A 141 2.35 17.63 3.02
C CYS A 141 2.95 17.86 1.62
N SER A 142 4.02 17.14 1.26
CA SER A 142 4.65 17.18 -0.07
C SER A 142 3.86 16.45 -1.15
N GLN A 143 2.73 15.83 -0.82
CA GLN A 143 1.95 14.96 -1.71
C GLN A 143 2.73 13.77 -2.27
N SER A 144 3.75 13.33 -1.55
CA SER A 144 4.43 12.06 -1.85
C SER A 144 3.56 10.84 -1.53
N TYR A 145 2.49 11.03 -0.73
CA TYR A 145 1.36 10.13 -0.54
C TYR A 145 0.09 10.84 -1.02
N ALA A 146 -0.75 10.16 -1.78
CA ALA A 146 -1.96 10.72 -2.38
C ALA A 146 -3.17 10.63 -1.42
N THR A 147 -2.97 10.95 -0.17
CA THR A 147 -4.01 10.82 0.85
C THR A 147 -4.86 12.07 0.94
N ASP A 148 -6.15 11.95 0.65
CA ASP A 148 -7.14 13.01 0.85
C ASP A 148 -8.09 12.71 2.02
N CYS A 149 -8.64 13.77 2.63
CA CYS A 149 -9.46 13.65 3.83
C CYS A 149 -10.77 12.88 3.62
N GLY A 150 -11.34 12.92 2.41
CA GLY A 150 -12.57 12.21 2.11
C GLY A 150 -12.37 10.70 2.08
N ALA A 151 -11.27 10.25 1.47
CA ALA A 151 -10.91 8.83 1.46
C ALA A 151 -10.50 8.34 2.86
N VAL A 152 -9.73 9.15 3.61
CA VAL A 152 -9.39 8.84 5.01
C VAL A 152 -10.63 8.63 5.87
N ALA A 153 -11.63 9.50 5.74
CA ALA A 153 -12.86 9.39 6.52
C ALA A 153 -13.59 8.05 6.28
N VAL A 154 -13.62 7.59 5.03
CA VAL A 154 -14.21 6.27 4.69
C VAL A 154 -13.43 5.14 5.38
N ILE A 155 -12.10 5.15 5.30
CA ILE A 155 -11.27 4.11 5.93
C ILE A 155 -11.44 4.12 7.45
N GLN A 156 -11.44 5.30 8.07
CA GLN A 156 -11.63 5.42 9.51
C GLN A 156 -13.01 4.91 9.96
N GLN A 157 -14.08 5.22 9.20
CA GLN A 157 -15.41 4.70 9.50
C GLN A 157 -15.47 3.17 9.43
N ILE A 158 -14.83 2.55 8.44
CA ILE A 158 -14.72 1.09 8.35
C ILE A 158 -13.98 0.54 9.57
N CYS A 159 -12.82 1.12 9.90
CA CYS A 159 -12.02 0.69 11.04
C CYS A 159 -12.76 0.81 12.37
N GLU A 160 -13.47 1.92 12.58
CA GLU A 160 -14.27 2.13 13.80
C GLU A 160 -15.44 1.13 13.91
N LYS A 161 -16.15 0.90 12.80
CA LYS A 161 -17.26 -0.04 12.75
C LYS A 161 -16.82 -1.47 13.06
N ASP A 162 -15.72 -1.91 12.46
CA ASP A 162 -15.28 -3.30 12.53
C ASP A 162 -14.13 -3.51 13.54
N GLN A 163 -13.80 -2.46 14.32
CA GLN A 163 -12.77 -2.45 15.37
C GLN A 163 -11.37 -2.84 14.85
N ILE A 164 -11.05 -2.43 13.62
CA ILE A 164 -9.76 -2.71 12.99
C ILE A 164 -8.72 -1.71 13.46
N PRO A 165 -7.59 -2.14 14.05
CA PRO A 165 -6.57 -1.23 14.55
C PRO A 165 -5.80 -0.57 13.41
N TYR A 166 -5.57 0.74 13.53
CA TYR A 166 -4.78 1.52 12.60
C TYR A 166 -3.96 2.60 13.30
N GLN A 167 -2.93 3.07 12.63
CA GLN A 167 -2.02 4.12 13.08
C GLN A 167 -1.90 5.20 12.00
N LYS A 168 -1.29 6.33 12.35
CA LYS A 168 -0.89 7.35 11.37
C LYS A 168 0.61 7.28 11.13
N PHE A 169 1.01 7.43 9.88
CA PHE A 169 2.38 7.60 9.46
C PHE A 169 2.56 8.94 8.75
N VAL A 170 3.53 9.70 9.19
CA VAL A 170 3.94 10.95 8.56
C VAL A 170 5.45 10.94 8.43
N ASN A 171 5.97 11.31 7.26
CA ASN A 171 7.40 11.53 7.09
C ASN A 171 7.87 12.70 7.95
N ARG A 172 9.01 12.55 8.60
CA ARG A 172 9.65 13.66 9.31
C ARG A 172 9.96 14.79 8.32
N SER A 173 9.51 16.01 8.62
CA SER A 173 9.48 17.13 7.67
C SER A 173 10.86 17.62 7.21
N ASP A 174 11.91 17.37 8.00
CA ASP A 174 13.29 17.77 7.72
C ASP A 174 14.13 16.66 7.05
N LEU A 175 13.54 15.51 6.77
CA LEU A 175 14.16 14.40 6.07
C LEU A 175 13.48 14.14 4.73
N ALA A 176 14.28 13.83 3.73
CA ALA A 176 13.72 13.35 2.45
C ALA A 176 13.03 12.01 2.68
N GLY A 177 11.72 11.98 2.46
CA GLY A 177 10.91 10.77 2.48
C GLY A 177 10.78 10.15 1.09
N GLY A 178 10.42 8.87 1.04
CA GLY A 178 9.95 8.21 -0.17
C GLY A 178 8.54 8.66 -0.55
N GLY A 179 8.10 8.27 -1.72
CA GLY A 179 6.70 8.35 -2.17
C GLY A 179 6.17 6.96 -2.45
N THR A 180 4.91 6.90 -2.84
CA THR A 180 4.24 5.65 -3.22
C THR A 180 3.64 5.74 -4.61
N LEU A 181 3.28 4.59 -5.13
CA LEU A 181 2.56 4.49 -6.41
C LEU A 181 1.24 5.28 -6.42
N GLY A 182 0.62 5.51 -5.25
CA GLY A 182 -0.65 6.22 -5.13
C GLY A 182 -0.59 7.65 -5.66
N SER A 183 0.46 8.40 -5.34
CA SER A 183 0.65 9.76 -5.85
C SER A 183 0.84 9.79 -7.37
N ILE A 184 1.45 8.75 -7.94
CA ILE A 184 1.69 8.62 -9.38
C ILE A 184 0.41 8.22 -10.10
N ALA A 185 -0.28 7.18 -9.61
CA ALA A 185 -1.52 6.69 -10.21
C ALA A 185 -2.66 7.72 -10.14
N SER A 186 -2.81 8.43 -9.01
CA SER A 186 -3.85 9.47 -8.85
C SER A 186 -3.63 10.69 -9.74
N ALA A 187 -2.40 10.95 -10.20
CA ALA A 187 -2.15 12.01 -11.18
C ALA A 187 -2.68 11.65 -12.58
N LEU A 188 -2.78 10.36 -12.91
CA LEU A 188 -3.31 9.87 -14.18
C LEU A 188 -4.80 9.52 -14.09
N LEU A 189 -5.27 9.19 -12.90
CA LEU A 189 -6.65 8.87 -12.61
C LEU A 189 -7.09 9.70 -11.38
N PRO A 190 -7.63 10.93 -11.59
CA PRO A 190 -7.88 11.88 -10.51
C PRO A 190 -9.11 11.50 -9.67
N VAL A 191 -8.96 10.44 -8.89
CA VAL A 191 -9.97 9.85 -8.02
C VAL A 191 -9.53 10.03 -6.57
N LYS A 192 -10.46 10.13 -5.65
CA LYS A 192 -10.15 10.17 -4.21
C LYS A 192 -9.25 9.00 -3.84
N THR A 193 -8.13 9.29 -3.20
CA THR A 193 -7.10 8.30 -2.93
C THR A 193 -6.68 8.34 -1.47
N VAL A 194 -6.35 7.18 -0.92
CA VAL A 194 -5.70 7.07 0.38
C VAL A 194 -4.56 6.06 0.30
N ASP A 195 -3.39 6.47 0.78
CA ASP A 195 -2.22 5.60 0.92
C ASP A 195 -2.22 4.94 2.29
N ILE A 196 -2.19 3.63 2.30
CA ILE A 196 -2.12 2.80 3.51
C ILE A 196 -1.03 1.75 3.39
N GLY A 197 -0.63 1.17 4.53
CA GLY A 197 0.28 0.03 4.53
C GLY A 197 0.70 -0.39 5.92
N ILE A 198 1.25 -1.57 6.07
CA ILE A 198 1.73 -2.05 7.36
C ILE A 198 3.12 -1.49 7.68
N PRO A 199 3.39 -1.18 8.96
CA PRO A 199 4.73 -0.79 9.36
C PRO A 199 5.67 -1.98 9.35
N LEU A 200 6.86 -1.82 8.76
CA LEU A 200 7.90 -2.85 8.80
C LEU A 200 9.26 -2.28 9.12
N LEU A 201 10.17 -3.14 9.52
CA LEU A 201 11.58 -2.84 9.76
C LEU A 201 12.45 -3.47 8.66
N ALA A 202 13.61 -2.87 8.44
CA ALA A 202 14.59 -3.32 7.46
C ALA A 202 14.06 -3.41 6.02
N MET A 203 13.13 -2.51 5.65
CA MET A 203 12.62 -2.36 4.27
C MET A 203 13.77 -2.38 3.26
N HIS A 204 13.57 -3.06 2.13
CA HIS A 204 14.57 -3.27 1.06
C HIS A 204 15.82 -4.07 1.48
N SER A 205 15.83 -4.68 2.64
CA SER A 205 16.91 -5.60 3.03
C SER A 205 16.66 -7.01 2.46
N ALA A 206 17.68 -7.86 2.59
CA ALA A 206 17.52 -9.27 2.22
C ALA A 206 16.48 -9.99 3.09
N ARG A 207 16.18 -9.46 4.28
CA ARG A 207 15.22 -10.02 5.22
C ARG A 207 14.57 -8.89 6.01
N GLU A 208 13.29 -8.73 5.83
CA GLU A 208 12.46 -7.69 6.43
C GLU A 208 11.67 -8.27 7.62
N LEU A 209 11.09 -7.40 8.44
CA LEU A 209 10.35 -7.80 9.63
C LEU A 209 9.06 -6.99 9.75
N MET A 210 7.93 -7.68 9.90
CA MET A 210 6.62 -7.09 10.18
C MET A 210 5.92 -7.83 11.34
N ALA A 211 4.88 -7.24 11.92
CA ALA A 211 4.04 -7.97 12.86
C ALA A 211 2.91 -8.73 12.13
N ALA A 212 2.64 -9.95 12.58
CA ALA A 212 1.57 -10.77 12.03
C ALA A 212 0.18 -10.13 12.24
N ALA A 213 -0.02 -9.45 13.38
CA ALA A 213 -1.26 -8.74 13.69
C ALA A 213 -1.53 -7.58 12.74
N ASP A 214 -0.48 -6.88 12.26
CA ASP A 214 -0.65 -5.76 11.31
C ASP A 214 -1.08 -6.28 9.93
N GLN A 215 -0.58 -7.45 9.52
CA GLN A 215 -1.02 -8.12 8.29
C GLN A 215 -2.50 -8.51 8.37
N GLN A 216 -2.93 -9.02 9.53
CA GLN A 216 -4.35 -9.35 9.73
C GLN A 216 -5.21 -8.08 9.67
N ALA A 217 -4.81 -7.01 10.35
CA ALA A 217 -5.54 -5.74 10.32
C ALA A 217 -5.67 -5.16 8.89
N LEU A 218 -4.62 -5.25 8.07
CA LEU A 218 -4.67 -4.84 6.67
C LEU A 218 -5.64 -5.71 5.88
N LYS A 219 -5.58 -7.03 6.06
CA LYS A 219 -6.50 -7.97 5.39
C LYS A 219 -7.96 -7.69 5.77
N ASP A 220 -8.25 -7.49 7.05
CA ASP A 220 -9.59 -7.20 7.56
C ASP A 220 -10.12 -5.89 6.96
N LEU A 221 -9.28 -4.83 6.92
CA LEU A 221 -9.67 -3.59 6.27
C LEU A 221 -10.01 -3.78 4.80
N VAL A 222 -9.13 -4.42 4.02
CA VAL A 222 -9.35 -4.56 2.57
C VAL A 222 -10.58 -5.43 2.30
N SER A 223 -10.81 -6.46 3.11
CA SER A 223 -12.01 -7.29 3.02
C SER A 223 -13.29 -6.49 3.31
N ALA A 224 -13.28 -5.69 4.38
CA ALA A 224 -14.41 -4.83 4.73
C ALA A 224 -14.65 -3.69 3.70
N TYR A 225 -13.59 -3.22 3.06
CA TYR A 225 -13.67 -2.22 2.00
C TYR A 225 -14.26 -2.78 0.69
N PHE A 226 -14.05 -4.06 0.41
CA PHE A 226 -14.56 -4.75 -0.79
C PHE A 226 -15.96 -5.36 -0.60
N GLY A 227 -16.39 -5.57 0.65
CA GLY A 227 -17.76 -6.01 0.98
C GLY A 227 -18.72 -4.84 0.99
#